data_e576ed6e4d8c04d90983363084a5ec73
#
_entry.id   e576ed6e4d8c04d90983363084a5ec73
#
_cell.length_a   1.000
_cell.length_b   1.000
_cell.length_c   1.000
_cell.angle_alpha   90.00
_cell.angle_beta   90.00
_cell.angle_gamma   90.00
#
_symmetry.space_group_name_H-M   'P 1'
#
loop_
_entity.id
_entity.type
_entity.pdbx_description
1 polymer ?
#
loop_
_entity_poly.entity_id
_entity_poly.type
_entity_poly.pdbx_seq_one_letter_code
_entity_poly.pdbx_strand_id
1 'polypeptide(L)'
;MKFTSDKQSVSKHEVPKWFHDAKFGIFIHWGLYSVPAFAVTGIDLVKSMKEKGFEGHFKENPYAEWYLNSLRIPGSPTQEFHSKTYGENFSYDDFVSMFNEAIEEWNPEEMTSLFKKAGAKYVVLVTKHHDGFLLWPSKFPNSKKENYMASRDIVGELTEAVKKEGMKMGFYYSGILDWSFNPNPINDVKTFLENGVQTPEYVKYANNHWYELIDRYKPIILWNDIGYPSDTNIYEIFAYFYNKNPDGVINDRWRQNAKGGTIHYDFITPEYQRFKKIKKKKWEATRGIGNSFGYNKFETEDDYITSEELIHMFVDIVSKNGNLLLNVGPMANGTIPKIQMECLIEFGKWLEVNSEAIYGTRPWEYAEGKTMDNIEIRYTQTQEALYMFLLNQIKGDQVIIYSLKIEKNSKVQILGQEKSLDWRQEGENLIIFIPENLEDFPVYTFKIIPKPRYF
;
A
#
# COMPACT_ATOMS: atom_id res chain seq x y z
N MET A 1 -15.40 0.67 -24.54
CA MET A 1 -14.84 1.84 -25.30
C MET A 1 -13.40 1.49 -25.67
N LYS A 2 -12.90 1.85 -26.85
CA LYS A 2 -11.49 1.65 -27.21
C LYS A 2 -10.73 2.95 -26.99
N PHE A 3 -9.66 2.91 -26.18
CA PHE A 3 -8.84 4.07 -25.88
C PHE A 3 -7.77 4.27 -26.95
N THR A 4 -7.46 5.51 -27.26
CA THR A 4 -6.35 5.94 -28.15
C THR A 4 -5.21 6.53 -27.32
N SER A 5 -4.02 6.58 -27.93
CA SER A 5 -2.75 6.95 -27.27
C SER A 5 -2.60 8.45 -27.01
N ASP A 6 -3.66 9.07 -26.49
CA ASP A 6 -3.71 10.49 -26.14
C ASP A 6 -4.41 10.73 -24.79
N LYS A 7 -4.07 11.84 -24.14
CA LYS A 7 -4.60 12.21 -22.82
C LYS A 7 -6.12 12.32 -22.81
N GLN A 8 -6.73 12.92 -23.85
CA GLN A 8 -8.16 13.17 -23.89
C GLN A 8 -8.95 11.84 -23.91
N SER A 9 -8.44 10.85 -24.64
CA SER A 9 -9.04 9.53 -24.71
C SER A 9 -8.93 8.77 -23.39
N VAL A 10 -7.70 8.64 -22.85
CA VAL A 10 -7.46 7.86 -21.61
C VAL A 10 -8.10 8.51 -20.37
N SER A 11 -8.27 9.83 -20.38
CA SER A 11 -8.94 10.55 -19.26
C SER A 11 -10.46 10.31 -19.18
N LYS A 12 -11.04 9.58 -20.15
CA LYS A 12 -12.43 9.10 -20.08
C LYS A 12 -12.57 7.81 -19.28
N HIS A 13 -11.45 7.20 -18.89
CA HIS A 13 -11.47 6.04 -18.01
C HIS A 13 -11.99 6.45 -16.64
N GLU A 14 -12.93 5.67 -16.12
CA GLU A 14 -13.50 5.87 -14.78
C GLU A 14 -13.00 4.78 -13.85
N VAL A 15 -12.71 5.15 -12.60
CA VAL A 15 -12.29 4.19 -11.57
C VAL A 15 -13.36 3.13 -11.41
N PRO A 16 -13.06 1.85 -11.65
CA PRO A 16 -14.06 0.79 -11.63
C PRO A 16 -14.60 0.53 -10.22
N LYS A 17 -15.85 0.04 -10.16
CA LYS A 17 -16.54 -0.22 -8.89
C LYS A 17 -15.72 -1.09 -7.93
N TRP A 18 -15.03 -2.12 -8.46
CA TRP A 18 -14.27 -3.04 -7.63
C TRP A 18 -13.19 -2.33 -6.81
N PHE A 19 -12.51 -1.29 -7.38
CA PHE A 19 -11.45 -0.57 -6.68
C PHE A 19 -12.01 0.36 -5.59
N HIS A 20 -13.20 0.91 -5.82
CA HIS A 20 -13.94 1.62 -4.78
C HIS A 20 -14.38 0.70 -3.63
N ASP A 21 -14.70 -0.55 -3.93
CA ASP A 21 -15.24 -1.52 -2.98
C ASP A 21 -14.15 -2.26 -2.20
N ALA A 22 -12.96 -2.43 -2.77
CA ALA A 22 -11.88 -3.27 -2.27
C ALA A 22 -11.28 -2.81 -0.94
N LYS A 23 -11.10 -1.52 -0.72
CA LYS A 23 -10.59 -0.86 0.49
C LYS A 23 -9.21 -1.29 0.99
N PHE A 24 -8.83 -2.57 0.90
CA PHE A 24 -7.61 -3.13 1.46
C PHE A 24 -6.86 -3.99 0.45
N GLY A 25 -5.59 -3.70 0.27
CA GLY A 25 -4.62 -4.47 -0.51
C GLY A 25 -3.30 -4.64 0.23
N ILE A 26 -2.52 -5.62 -0.21
CA ILE A 26 -1.15 -5.87 0.28
C ILE A 26 -0.15 -5.39 -0.76
N PHE A 27 0.85 -4.65 -0.31
CA PHE A 27 2.05 -4.29 -1.07
C PHE A 27 3.19 -5.23 -0.68
N ILE A 28 4.02 -5.66 -1.63
CA ILE A 28 5.15 -6.54 -1.34
C ILE A 28 6.43 -5.90 -1.87
N HIS A 29 7.31 -5.50 -0.95
CA HIS A 29 8.68 -5.09 -1.26
C HIS A 29 9.63 -6.25 -0.97
N TRP A 30 10.04 -6.94 -2.01
CA TRP A 30 10.90 -8.12 -1.96
C TRP A 30 11.92 -8.10 -3.09
N GLY A 31 13.16 -8.47 -2.83
CA GLY A 31 14.23 -8.44 -3.79
C GLY A 31 15.60 -8.63 -3.14
N LEU A 32 16.68 -8.25 -3.83
CA LEU A 32 18.06 -8.44 -3.35
C LEU A 32 18.31 -7.81 -1.98
N TYR A 33 17.68 -6.66 -1.70
CA TYR A 33 17.80 -5.97 -0.42
C TYR A 33 17.26 -6.78 0.79
N SER A 34 16.45 -7.81 0.53
CA SER A 34 16.00 -8.73 1.59
C SER A 34 17.10 -9.68 2.06
N VAL A 35 18.20 -9.80 1.32
CA VAL A 35 19.37 -10.63 1.73
C VAL A 35 20.15 -9.95 2.85
N PRO A 36 20.72 -8.73 2.66
CA PRO A 36 21.37 -8.01 3.77
C PRO A 36 20.37 -7.60 4.84
N ALA A 37 19.14 -7.30 4.47
CA ALA A 37 18.04 -6.95 5.36
C ALA A 37 18.42 -5.90 6.38
N PHE A 38 19.00 -4.78 5.93
CA PHE A 38 19.54 -3.72 6.77
C PHE A 38 19.10 -2.34 6.30
N ALA A 39 18.63 -1.55 7.25
CA ALA A 39 18.49 -0.10 7.18
C ALA A 39 18.61 0.49 8.61
N VAL A 40 18.72 1.81 8.72
CA VAL A 40 18.70 2.51 10.01
C VAL A 40 17.31 2.38 10.64
N THR A 41 17.23 2.09 11.94
CA THR A 41 15.98 1.86 12.68
C THR A 41 15.62 3.03 13.60
N GLY A 42 14.43 2.99 14.21
CA GLY A 42 13.97 3.98 15.20
C GLY A 42 13.46 5.29 14.61
N ILE A 43 13.31 5.37 13.29
CA ILE A 43 12.86 6.57 12.59
C ILE A 43 12.11 6.21 11.31
N ASP A 44 10.92 6.80 11.11
CA ASP A 44 10.18 6.72 9.84
C ASP A 44 10.65 7.79 8.83
N LEU A 45 10.21 7.66 7.58
CA LEU A 45 10.52 8.59 6.49
C LEU A 45 10.25 10.05 6.85
N VAL A 46 9.04 10.34 7.36
CA VAL A 46 8.59 11.72 7.61
C VAL A 46 9.42 12.36 8.72
N LYS A 47 9.67 11.61 9.78
CA LYS A 47 10.49 12.05 10.91
C LYS A 47 11.95 12.21 10.49
N SER A 48 12.48 11.28 9.69
CA SER A 48 13.85 11.35 9.15
C SER A 48 14.05 12.60 8.30
N MET A 49 13.17 12.89 7.35
CA MET A 49 13.27 14.11 6.53
C MET A 49 13.14 15.39 7.36
N LYS A 50 12.28 15.39 8.38
CA LYS A 50 12.06 16.55 9.24
C LYS A 50 13.24 16.84 10.16
N GLU A 51 13.83 15.81 10.76
CA GLU A 51 14.88 15.94 11.78
C GLU A 51 16.29 16.04 11.19
N LYS A 52 16.56 15.30 10.10
CA LYS A 52 17.89 15.17 9.50
C LYS A 52 18.06 15.94 8.19
N GLY A 53 16.96 16.47 7.63
CA GLY A 53 16.94 17.04 6.28
C GLY A 53 17.17 15.97 5.20
N PHE A 54 17.23 16.40 3.94
CA PHE A 54 17.38 15.47 2.82
C PHE A 54 18.72 14.72 2.82
N GLU A 55 19.82 15.44 3.07
CA GLU A 55 21.17 14.82 3.09
C GLU A 55 21.30 13.76 4.19
N GLY A 56 20.89 14.10 5.42
CA GLY A 56 20.89 13.16 6.53
C GLY A 56 19.95 11.99 6.29
N HIS A 57 18.78 12.24 5.69
CA HIS A 57 17.84 11.20 5.33
C HIS A 57 18.44 10.19 4.33
N PHE A 58 19.06 10.65 3.23
CA PHE A 58 19.65 9.72 2.25
C PHE A 58 20.85 8.96 2.81
N LYS A 59 21.65 9.60 3.65
CA LYS A 59 22.80 8.96 4.29
C LYS A 59 22.38 7.88 5.31
N GLU A 60 21.33 8.15 6.08
CA GLU A 60 20.77 7.28 7.13
C GLU A 60 19.36 6.84 6.75
N ASN A 61 19.21 6.31 5.54
CA ASN A 61 17.90 5.96 4.99
C ASN A 61 17.28 4.80 5.79
N PRO A 62 16.00 4.94 6.26
CA PRO A 62 15.33 3.89 7.01
C PRO A 62 14.79 2.74 6.14
N TYR A 63 14.89 2.84 4.82
CA TYR A 63 14.36 1.88 3.87
C TYR A 63 15.40 0.87 3.42
N ALA A 64 15.18 -0.42 3.72
CA ALA A 64 16.07 -1.51 3.31
C ALA A 64 16.16 -1.65 1.78
N GLU A 65 15.11 -1.33 1.06
CA GLU A 65 15.11 -1.34 -0.41
C GLU A 65 15.96 -0.22 -1.03
N TRP A 66 16.43 0.74 -0.23
CA TRP A 66 17.42 1.75 -0.61
C TRP A 66 18.86 1.36 -0.26
N TYR A 67 19.09 0.11 0.15
CA TYR A 67 20.40 -0.40 0.56
C TYR A 67 21.51 -0.07 -0.43
N LEU A 68 21.31 -0.36 -1.75
CA LEU A 68 22.30 -0.10 -2.77
C LEU A 68 22.67 1.38 -2.89
N ASN A 69 21.69 2.28 -2.78
CA ASN A 69 21.97 3.72 -2.77
C ASN A 69 22.79 4.12 -1.55
N SER A 70 22.33 3.70 -0.37
CA SER A 70 22.99 4.02 0.91
C SER A 70 24.40 3.44 0.99
N LEU A 71 24.63 2.24 0.43
CA LEU A 71 25.94 1.61 0.31
C LEU A 71 26.95 2.48 -0.47
N ARG A 72 26.47 3.22 -1.47
CA ARG A 72 27.30 4.10 -2.31
C ARG A 72 27.60 5.47 -1.70
N ILE A 73 26.97 5.82 -0.55
CA ILE A 73 27.22 7.08 0.15
C ILE A 73 28.37 6.89 1.16
N PRO A 74 29.52 7.59 1.00
CA PRO A 74 30.66 7.42 1.87
C PRO A 74 30.35 7.69 3.35
N GLY A 75 30.74 6.77 4.21
CA GLY A 75 30.53 6.84 5.65
C GLY A 75 29.05 6.74 6.06
N SER A 76 28.20 6.12 5.24
CA SER A 76 26.84 5.76 5.64
C SER A 76 26.86 4.54 6.58
N PRO A 77 25.90 4.43 7.52
CA PRO A 77 25.75 3.22 8.34
C PRO A 77 25.63 1.93 7.51
N THR A 78 25.00 2.03 6.33
CA THR A 78 24.85 0.90 5.40
C THR A 78 26.19 0.47 4.82
N GLN A 79 27.06 1.41 4.44
CA GLN A 79 28.41 1.11 3.96
C GLN A 79 29.26 0.45 5.06
N GLU A 80 29.20 0.98 6.29
CA GLU A 80 29.91 0.41 7.43
C GLU A 80 29.44 -1.00 7.77
N PHE A 81 28.11 -1.20 7.80
CA PHE A 81 27.51 -2.52 8.00
C PHE A 81 27.95 -3.51 6.92
N HIS A 82 27.89 -3.10 5.66
CA HIS A 82 28.25 -3.93 4.51
C HIS A 82 29.71 -4.39 4.58
N SER A 83 30.65 -3.44 4.72
CA SER A 83 32.09 -3.74 4.81
C SER A 83 32.42 -4.66 5.99
N LYS A 84 31.77 -4.43 7.14
CA LYS A 84 31.98 -5.25 8.34
C LYS A 84 31.40 -6.66 8.20
N THR A 85 30.27 -6.82 7.52
CA THR A 85 29.52 -8.08 7.46
C THR A 85 30.00 -8.97 6.31
N TYR A 86 30.24 -8.36 5.14
CA TYR A 86 30.52 -9.08 3.90
C TYR A 86 31.95 -8.87 3.39
N GLY A 87 32.65 -7.83 3.88
CA GLY A 87 33.98 -7.44 3.42
C GLY A 87 33.93 -6.40 2.29
N GLU A 88 35.07 -5.70 2.09
CA GLU A 88 35.17 -4.58 1.13
C GLU A 88 35.04 -5.00 -0.32
N ASN A 89 35.35 -6.26 -0.65
CA ASN A 89 35.32 -6.78 -2.02
C ASN A 89 33.97 -7.40 -2.40
N PHE A 90 33.04 -7.55 -1.46
CA PHE A 90 31.71 -8.08 -1.72
C PHE A 90 30.84 -6.97 -2.31
N SER A 91 30.25 -7.20 -3.47
CA SER A 91 29.39 -6.24 -4.16
C SER A 91 27.93 -6.50 -3.87
N TYR A 92 27.07 -5.50 -4.13
CA TYR A 92 25.61 -5.71 -4.05
C TYR A 92 25.13 -6.79 -5.03
N ASP A 93 25.80 -6.94 -6.17
CA ASP A 93 25.45 -7.93 -7.19
C ASP A 93 25.74 -9.38 -6.74
N ASP A 94 26.62 -9.58 -5.76
CA ASP A 94 26.88 -10.89 -5.17
C ASP A 94 25.66 -11.43 -4.39
N PHE A 95 24.73 -10.55 -3.98
CA PHE A 95 23.46 -10.97 -3.40
C PHE A 95 22.53 -11.69 -4.39
N VAL A 96 22.76 -11.60 -5.71
CA VAL A 96 21.95 -12.29 -6.74
C VAL A 96 21.95 -13.80 -6.52
N SER A 97 23.13 -14.39 -6.30
CA SER A 97 23.23 -15.84 -6.06
C SER A 97 22.53 -16.26 -4.74
N MET A 98 22.72 -15.46 -3.68
CA MET A 98 22.12 -15.73 -2.38
C MET A 98 20.60 -15.61 -2.42
N PHE A 99 20.07 -14.60 -3.12
CA PHE A 99 18.63 -14.43 -3.30
C PHE A 99 18.03 -15.57 -4.12
N ASN A 100 18.67 -15.93 -5.24
CA ASN A 100 18.22 -17.01 -6.11
C ASN A 100 18.26 -18.39 -5.42
N GLU A 101 19.20 -18.63 -4.52
CA GLU A 101 19.20 -19.83 -3.67
C GLU A 101 18.05 -19.78 -2.64
N ALA A 102 17.86 -18.64 -1.97
CA ALA A 102 16.84 -18.52 -0.93
C ALA A 102 15.42 -18.66 -1.46
N ILE A 103 15.10 -18.15 -2.65
CA ILE A 103 13.75 -18.23 -3.23
C ILE A 103 13.32 -19.65 -3.62
N GLU A 104 14.23 -20.63 -3.69
CA GLU A 104 13.86 -22.02 -3.95
C GLU A 104 12.93 -22.59 -2.84
N GLU A 105 13.02 -22.08 -1.61
CA GLU A 105 12.17 -22.45 -0.49
C GLU A 105 10.81 -21.74 -0.49
N TRP A 106 10.62 -20.70 -1.33
CA TRP A 106 9.41 -19.89 -1.30
C TRP A 106 8.16 -20.66 -1.72
N ASN A 107 7.10 -20.50 -0.93
CA ASN A 107 5.77 -21.04 -1.19
C ASN A 107 4.74 -19.90 -1.41
N PRO A 108 4.33 -19.63 -2.67
CA PRO A 108 3.40 -18.55 -2.97
C PRO A 108 1.99 -18.78 -2.38
N GLU A 109 1.54 -20.04 -2.24
CA GLU A 109 0.24 -20.34 -1.68
C GLU A 109 0.15 -20.01 -0.19
N GLU A 110 1.19 -20.28 0.59
CA GLU A 110 1.24 -19.91 2.01
C GLU A 110 1.17 -18.39 2.18
N MET A 111 1.95 -17.66 1.38
CA MET A 111 1.96 -16.19 1.38
C MET A 111 0.58 -15.63 1.05
N THR A 112 -0.06 -16.11 -0.01
CA THR A 112 -1.37 -15.60 -0.46
C THR A 112 -2.51 -16.01 0.46
N SER A 113 -2.45 -17.19 1.08
CA SER A 113 -3.40 -17.60 2.11
C SER A 113 -3.39 -16.67 3.32
N LEU A 114 -2.20 -16.23 3.77
CA LEU A 114 -2.07 -15.21 4.83
C LEU A 114 -2.75 -13.90 4.42
N PHE A 115 -2.50 -13.41 3.21
CA PHE A 115 -3.12 -12.17 2.72
C PHE A 115 -4.63 -12.27 2.61
N LYS A 116 -5.14 -13.42 2.19
CA LYS A 116 -6.58 -13.70 2.15
C LYS A 116 -7.19 -13.68 3.55
N LYS A 117 -6.54 -14.34 4.52
CA LYS A 117 -6.96 -14.34 5.94
C LYS A 117 -6.92 -12.95 6.54
N ALA A 118 -5.95 -12.11 6.17
CA ALA A 118 -5.91 -10.70 6.55
C ALA A 118 -7.05 -9.86 5.94
N GLY A 119 -7.80 -10.42 4.97
CA GLY A 119 -8.94 -9.75 4.32
C GLY A 119 -8.58 -8.98 3.04
N ALA A 120 -7.36 -9.09 2.53
CA ALA A 120 -6.95 -8.39 1.31
C ALA A 120 -7.84 -8.72 0.11
N LYS A 121 -8.06 -7.73 -0.75
CA LYS A 121 -8.82 -7.87 -2.01
C LYS A 121 -7.91 -7.80 -3.23
N TYR A 122 -6.74 -7.26 -3.08
CA TYR A 122 -5.72 -7.18 -4.14
C TYR A 122 -4.32 -7.19 -3.53
N VAL A 123 -3.36 -7.51 -4.38
CA VAL A 123 -1.92 -7.54 -4.04
C VAL A 123 -1.19 -6.73 -5.10
N VAL A 124 -0.21 -5.94 -4.71
CA VAL A 124 0.73 -5.26 -5.61
C VAL A 124 2.14 -5.75 -5.30
N LEU A 125 2.80 -6.36 -6.28
CA LEU A 125 4.17 -6.85 -6.16
C LEU A 125 5.13 -5.85 -6.78
N VAL A 126 6.22 -5.54 -6.10
CA VAL A 126 7.39 -4.87 -6.70
C VAL A 126 8.03 -5.83 -7.68
N THR A 127 7.87 -5.58 -8.99
CA THR A 127 8.46 -6.42 -10.04
C THR A 127 9.90 -6.04 -10.34
N LYS A 128 10.22 -4.74 -10.29
CA LYS A 128 11.57 -4.16 -10.36
C LYS A 128 11.63 -2.94 -9.46
N HIS A 129 12.52 -2.91 -8.47
CA HIS A 129 12.82 -1.73 -7.65
C HIS A 129 13.93 -0.88 -8.29
N HIS A 130 14.42 0.14 -7.59
CA HIS A 130 15.45 1.08 -8.09
C HIS A 130 16.81 0.41 -8.33
N ASP A 131 17.08 -0.74 -7.68
CA ASP A 131 18.29 -1.54 -7.90
C ASP A 131 18.35 -2.20 -9.29
N GLY A 132 17.21 -2.24 -10.00
CA GLY A 132 17.10 -2.76 -11.35
C GLY A 132 17.00 -4.29 -11.44
N PHE A 133 16.94 -5.01 -10.29
CA PHE A 133 16.78 -6.46 -10.29
C PHE A 133 15.36 -6.86 -10.67
N LEU A 134 15.20 -7.83 -11.58
CA LEU A 134 13.89 -8.26 -12.08
C LEU A 134 13.40 -9.49 -11.31
N LEU A 135 12.16 -9.48 -10.85
CA LEU A 135 11.54 -10.65 -10.20
C LEU A 135 10.85 -11.61 -11.18
N TRP A 136 11.15 -11.52 -12.49
CA TRP A 136 10.66 -12.43 -13.52
C TRP A 136 11.72 -12.65 -14.61
N PRO A 137 11.69 -13.80 -15.31
CA PRO A 137 12.57 -14.07 -16.43
C PRO A 137 12.10 -13.29 -17.67
N SER A 138 12.54 -12.03 -17.77
CA SER A 138 12.18 -11.12 -18.84
C SER A 138 12.84 -11.49 -20.15
N LYS A 139 12.11 -11.31 -21.27
CA LYS A 139 12.68 -11.37 -22.63
C LYS A 139 13.55 -10.15 -22.96
N PHE A 140 13.50 -9.13 -22.12
CA PHE A 140 14.28 -7.90 -22.22
C PHE A 140 15.21 -7.79 -21.00
N PRO A 141 16.30 -8.56 -20.94
CA PRO A 141 17.22 -8.57 -19.80
C PRO A 141 17.93 -7.22 -19.63
N ASN A 142 18.48 -6.99 -18.46
CA ASN A 142 19.28 -5.80 -18.16
C ASN A 142 20.54 -5.79 -19.05
N SER A 143 20.75 -4.72 -19.83
CA SER A 143 21.89 -4.59 -20.72
C SER A 143 23.19 -4.17 -20.02
N LYS A 144 23.12 -3.78 -18.74
CA LYS A 144 24.26 -3.34 -17.92
C LYS A 144 24.79 -4.44 -17.00
N LYS A 145 23.99 -5.49 -16.76
CA LYS A 145 24.31 -6.57 -15.83
C LYS A 145 23.82 -7.90 -16.38
N GLU A 146 24.69 -8.89 -16.40
CA GLU A 146 24.36 -10.24 -16.82
C GLU A 146 23.55 -10.98 -15.74
N ASN A 147 22.55 -11.75 -16.16
CA ASN A 147 21.71 -12.59 -15.30
C ASN A 147 21.11 -11.87 -14.08
N TYR A 148 20.81 -10.57 -14.24
CA TYR A 148 20.33 -9.71 -13.17
C TYR A 148 18.80 -9.81 -13.01
N MET A 149 18.35 -11.05 -12.72
CA MET A 149 16.95 -11.39 -12.53
C MET A 149 16.79 -12.65 -11.66
N ALA A 150 15.60 -12.83 -11.12
CA ALA A 150 15.25 -14.03 -10.35
C ALA A 150 15.32 -15.29 -11.24
N SER A 151 15.83 -16.39 -10.68
CA SER A 151 15.86 -17.71 -11.31
C SER A 151 14.46 -18.31 -11.47
N ARG A 152 13.55 -17.98 -10.58
CA ARG A 152 12.12 -18.34 -10.61
C ARG A 152 11.27 -17.20 -11.18
N ASP A 153 10.15 -17.53 -11.79
CA ASP A 153 9.14 -16.55 -12.23
C ASP A 153 8.26 -16.12 -11.06
N ILE A 154 8.84 -15.36 -10.11
CA ILE A 154 8.13 -14.88 -8.90
C ILE A 154 6.85 -14.13 -9.29
N VAL A 155 6.91 -13.28 -10.32
CA VAL A 155 5.76 -12.51 -10.80
C VAL A 155 4.64 -13.44 -11.29
N GLY A 156 4.98 -14.46 -12.06
CA GLY A 156 4.03 -15.42 -12.59
C GLY A 156 3.42 -16.30 -11.50
N GLU A 157 4.27 -16.92 -10.68
CA GLU A 157 3.85 -17.83 -9.62
C GLU A 157 2.96 -17.12 -8.58
N LEU A 158 3.34 -15.91 -8.14
CA LEU A 158 2.51 -15.13 -7.23
C LEU A 158 1.20 -14.69 -7.88
N THR A 159 1.22 -14.32 -9.17
CA THR A 159 0.01 -13.94 -9.89
C THR A 159 -1.02 -15.07 -9.91
N GLU A 160 -0.59 -16.29 -10.16
CA GLU A 160 -1.49 -17.45 -10.15
C GLU A 160 -2.01 -17.76 -8.75
N ALA A 161 -1.16 -17.70 -7.72
CA ALA A 161 -1.58 -17.93 -6.34
C ALA A 161 -2.57 -16.85 -5.85
N VAL A 162 -2.33 -15.56 -6.15
CA VAL A 162 -3.25 -14.46 -5.84
C VAL A 162 -4.62 -14.64 -6.50
N LYS A 163 -4.64 -15.02 -7.78
CA LYS A 163 -5.88 -15.29 -8.52
C LYS A 163 -6.64 -16.49 -7.97
N LYS A 164 -5.93 -17.55 -7.58
CA LYS A 164 -6.53 -18.76 -6.97
C LYS A 164 -7.26 -18.42 -5.67
N GLU A 165 -6.76 -17.48 -4.88
CA GLU A 165 -7.42 -16.96 -3.68
C GLU A 165 -8.56 -15.95 -3.97
N GLY A 166 -8.85 -15.68 -5.25
CA GLY A 166 -9.90 -14.73 -5.68
C GLY A 166 -9.54 -13.27 -5.44
N MET A 167 -8.26 -12.99 -5.23
CA MET A 167 -7.72 -11.63 -5.13
C MET A 167 -7.29 -11.11 -6.51
N LYS A 168 -7.11 -9.79 -6.63
CA LYS A 168 -6.65 -9.13 -7.87
C LYS A 168 -5.15 -8.82 -7.77
N MET A 169 -4.43 -8.93 -8.90
CA MET A 169 -2.98 -8.72 -8.95
C MET A 169 -2.62 -7.42 -9.64
N GLY A 170 -1.77 -6.63 -9.02
CA GLY A 170 -1.15 -5.42 -9.54
C GLY A 170 0.36 -5.50 -9.49
N PHE A 171 1.02 -4.64 -10.28
CA PHE A 171 2.48 -4.58 -10.35
C PHE A 171 2.99 -3.18 -10.10
N TYR A 172 3.98 -3.10 -9.22
CA TYR A 172 4.86 -1.95 -9.05
C TYR A 172 6.06 -2.08 -9.99
N TYR A 173 6.49 -0.95 -10.51
CA TYR A 173 7.70 -0.84 -11.30
C TYR A 173 8.36 0.52 -11.03
N SER A 174 9.66 0.52 -10.73
CA SER A 174 10.46 1.74 -10.66
C SER A 174 10.64 2.34 -12.04
N GLY A 175 9.92 3.44 -12.30
CA GLY A 175 9.78 3.98 -13.65
C GLY A 175 11.04 4.67 -14.17
N ILE A 176 11.54 5.69 -13.45
CA ILE A 176 12.67 6.50 -13.91
C ILE A 176 13.98 6.22 -13.18
N LEU A 177 13.93 5.65 -11.96
CA LEU A 177 15.13 5.25 -11.24
C LEU A 177 15.51 3.82 -11.59
N ASP A 178 16.78 3.66 -11.96
CA ASP A 178 17.41 2.37 -12.15
C ASP A 178 18.92 2.51 -11.93
N TRP A 179 19.39 2.04 -10.79
CA TRP A 179 20.79 2.20 -10.36
C TRP A 179 21.77 1.29 -11.09
N SER A 180 21.28 0.40 -11.95
CA SER A 180 22.10 -0.34 -12.91
C SER A 180 22.43 0.50 -14.15
N PHE A 181 21.56 1.44 -14.54
CA PHE A 181 21.77 2.39 -15.64
C PHE A 181 22.40 3.70 -15.17
N ASN A 182 22.07 4.19 -13.97
CA ASN A 182 22.70 5.36 -13.36
C ASN A 182 23.26 5.01 -11.97
N PRO A 183 24.56 4.70 -11.84
CA PRO A 183 25.16 4.26 -10.60
C PRO A 183 25.50 5.38 -9.61
N ASN A 184 25.25 6.64 -9.96
CA ASN A 184 25.55 7.76 -9.07
C ASN A 184 24.67 7.71 -7.80
N PRO A 185 25.21 7.94 -6.61
CA PRO A 185 24.41 7.94 -5.40
C PRO A 185 23.47 9.15 -5.34
N ILE A 186 22.31 8.93 -4.79
CA ILE A 186 21.37 9.97 -4.42
C ILE A 186 21.67 10.35 -2.96
N ASN A 187 22.17 11.56 -2.73
CA ASN A 187 22.54 12.03 -1.40
C ASN A 187 21.91 13.38 -1.01
N ASP A 188 21.22 14.04 -1.96
CA ASP A 188 20.49 15.28 -1.74
C ASP A 188 19.33 15.43 -2.76
N VAL A 189 18.57 16.53 -2.67
CA VAL A 189 17.47 16.83 -3.60
C VAL A 189 17.96 16.97 -5.05
N LYS A 190 19.14 17.58 -5.26
CA LYS A 190 19.68 17.80 -6.59
C LYS A 190 20.03 16.47 -7.25
N THR A 191 20.79 15.64 -6.57
CA THR A 191 21.17 14.32 -7.06
C THR A 191 19.96 13.41 -7.26
N PHE A 192 18.92 13.54 -6.42
CA PHE A 192 17.64 12.84 -6.63
C PHE A 192 16.97 13.25 -7.95
N LEU A 193 16.92 14.53 -8.27
CA LEU A 193 16.32 15.02 -9.52
C LEU A 193 17.15 14.65 -10.76
N GLU A 194 18.48 14.58 -10.61
CA GLU A 194 19.42 14.25 -11.69
C GLU A 194 19.60 12.75 -11.90
N ASN A 195 19.21 11.90 -10.95
CA ASN A 195 19.42 10.45 -11.03
C ASN A 195 18.51 9.75 -12.03
N GLY A 196 17.40 10.39 -12.43
CA GLY A 196 16.44 9.79 -13.35
C GLY A 196 17.06 9.42 -14.71
N VAL A 197 16.88 8.18 -15.15
CA VAL A 197 17.43 7.65 -16.41
C VAL A 197 16.54 8.05 -17.57
N GLN A 198 17.11 8.77 -18.55
CA GLN A 198 16.40 9.32 -19.72
C GLN A 198 16.97 8.81 -21.07
N THR A 199 17.91 7.84 -21.06
CA THR A 199 18.54 7.36 -22.29
C THR A 199 17.56 6.59 -23.17
N PRO A 200 17.65 6.67 -24.52
CA PRO A 200 16.77 5.92 -25.42
C PRO A 200 16.80 4.40 -25.18
N GLU A 201 17.95 3.88 -24.76
CA GLU A 201 18.11 2.48 -24.37
C GLU A 201 17.19 2.13 -23.18
N TYR A 202 17.23 2.95 -22.12
CA TYR A 202 16.40 2.71 -20.95
C TYR A 202 14.92 2.92 -21.23
N VAL A 203 14.55 3.95 -22.00
CA VAL A 203 13.17 4.18 -22.45
C VAL A 203 12.60 2.93 -23.10
N LYS A 204 13.35 2.33 -24.04
CA LYS A 204 12.95 1.10 -24.73
C LYS A 204 12.83 -0.08 -23.75
N TYR A 205 13.80 -0.22 -22.84
CA TYR A 205 13.82 -1.26 -21.81
C TYR A 205 12.60 -1.18 -20.89
N ALA A 206 12.33 -0.03 -20.30
CA ALA A 206 11.21 0.17 -19.40
C ALA A 206 9.84 0.00 -20.09
N ASN A 207 9.68 0.51 -21.33
CA ASN A 207 8.46 0.34 -22.10
C ASN A 207 8.20 -1.14 -22.44
N ASN A 208 9.25 -1.87 -22.87
CA ASN A 208 9.14 -3.29 -23.18
C ASN A 208 8.75 -4.11 -21.95
N HIS A 209 9.25 -3.77 -20.75
CA HIS A 209 8.85 -4.42 -19.51
C HIS A 209 7.37 -4.22 -19.21
N TRP A 210 6.84 -3.00 -19.34
CA TRP A 210 5.41 -2.78 -19.13
C TRP A 210 4.55 -3.57 -20.11
N TYR A 211 4.90 -3.59 -21.42
CA TYR A 211 4.17 -4.40 -22.39
C TYR A 211 4.26 -5.89 -22.08
N GLU A 212 5.44 -6.39 -21.70
CA GLU A 212 5.65 -7.80 -21.34
C GLU A 212 4.81 -8.16 -20.10
N LEU A 213 4.86 -7.35 -19.03
CA LEU A 213 4.11 -7.57 -17.80
C LEU A 213 2.58 -7.57 -18.05
N ILE A 214 2.09 -6.61 -18.86
CA ILE A 214 0.67 -6.52 -19.24
C ILE A 214 0.25 -7.74 -20.03
N ASP A 215 1.05 -8.18 -21.01
CA ASP A 215 0.69 -9.29 -21.89
C ASP A 215 0.76 -10.64 -21.21
N ARG A 216 1.83 -10.85 -20.45
CA ARG A 216 2.15 -12.15 -19.87
C ARG A 216 1.32 -12.46 -18.64
N TYR A 217 1.14 -11.48 -17.75
CA TYR A 217 0.52 -11.71 -16.43
C TYR A 217 -0.83 -11.03 -16.22
N LYS A 218 -1.21 -10.08 -17.10
CA LYS A 218 -2.51 -9.40 -17.09
C LYS A 218 -2.84 -8.75 -15.74
N PRO A 219 -1.98 -7.84 -15.25
CA PRO A 219 -2.26 -7.13 -14.00
C PRO A 219 -3.51 -6.28 -14.11
N ILE A 220 -4.14 -5.99 -12.97
CA ILE A 220 -5.30 -5.08 -12.89
C ILE A 220 -4.91 -3.70 -12.32
N ILE A 221 -3.70 -3.55 -11.80
CA ILE A 221 -3.16 -2.28 -11.30
C ILE A 221 -1.77 -2.08 -11.91
N LEU A 222 -1.54 -0.90 -12.52
CA LEU A 222 -0.20 -0.42 -12.84
C LEU A 222 0.22 0.61 -11.79
N TRP A 223 1.17 0.21 -10.95
CA TRP A 223 1.72 1.05 -9.90
C TRP A 223 3.15 1.47 -10.26
N ASN A 224 3.30 2.60 -10.95
CA ASN A 224 4.60 3.16 -11.29
C ASN A 224 5.14 4.00 -10.12
N ASP A 225 6.45 4.13 -10.00
CA ASP A 225 7.08 4.94 -8.97
C ASP A 225 8.15 5.90 -9.50
N ILE A 226 8.33 7.01 -8.76
CA ILE A 226 9.35 8.06 -8.97
C ILE A 226 9.28 8.75 -10.35
N GLY A 227 8.17 8.62 -11.08
CA GLY A 227 8.05 9.22 -12.42
C GLY A 227 8.41 8.26 -13.55
N TYR A 228 8.42 8.79 -14.79
CA TYR A 228 8.66 7.99 -16.00
C TYR A 228 9.47 8.80 -17.01
N PRO A 229 10.28 8.15 -17.90
CA PRO A 229 11.10 8.86 -18.89
C PRO A 229 10.29 9.79 -19.79
N SER A 230 10.81 11.01 -20.00
CA SER A 230 10.08 12.10 -20.68
C SER A 230 9.87 11.85 -22.18
N ASP A 231 10.71 11.04 -22.81
CA ASP A 231 10.60 10.72 -24.25
C ASP A 231 9.58 9.61 -24.53
N THR A 232 8.96 9.04 -23.50
CA THR A 232 7.87 8.09 -23.65
C THR A 232 6.54 8.82 -23.84
N ASN A 233 5.72 8.38 -24.80
CA ASN A 233 4.29 8.67 -24.77
C ASN A 233 3.59 7.70 -23.80
N ILE A 234 3.47 8.08 -22.52
CA ILE A 234 2.85 7.23 -21.49
C ILE A 234 1.39 6.85 -21.83
N TYR A 235 0.70 7.66 -22.64
CA TYR A 235 -0.68 7.39 -23.05
C TYR A 235 -0.79 6.18 -24.00
N GLU A 236 0.31 5.77 -24.67
CA GLU A 236 0.37 4.51 -25.40
C GLU A 236 0.28 3.31 -24.44
N ILE A 237 1.06 3.34 -23.36
CA ILE A 237 1.03 2.29 -22.32
C ILE A 237 -0.36 2.27 -21.66
N PHE A 238 -0.92 3.43 -21.32
CA PHE A 238 -2.23 3.53 -20.68
C PHE A 238 -3.36 3.02 -21.58
N ALA A 239 -3.39 3.45 -22.84
CA ALA A 239 -4.39 2.98 -23.80
C ALA A 239 -4.25 1.47 -24.06
N TYR A 240 -3.02 0.97 -24.17
CA TYR A 240 -2.74 -0.46 -24.31
C TYR A 240 -3.28 -1.25 -23.11
N PHE A 241 -2.99 -0.80 -21.91
CA PHE A 241 -3.44 -1.41 -20.67
C PHE A 241 -4.96 -1.43 -20.55
N TYR A 242 -5.64 -0.28 -20.65
CA TYR A 242 -7.09 -0.21 -20.54
C TYR A 242 -7.84 -0.96 -21.65
N ASN A 243 -7.27 -1.03 -22.85
CA ASN A 243 -7.88 -1.82 -23.94
C ASN A 243 -7.79 -3.33 -23.69
N LYS A 244 -6.80 -3.80 -22.90
CA LYS A 244 -6.67 -5.20 -22.50
C LYS A 244 -7.37 -5.50 -21.18
N ASN A 245 -7.37 -4.55 -20.26
CA ASN A 245 -7.94 -4.66 -18.92
C ASN A 245 -8.85 -3.45 -18.65
N PRO A 246 -10.11 -3.45 -19.15
CA PRO A 246 -11.01 -2.30 -19.01
C PRO A 246 -11.31 -1.89 -17.56
N ASP A 247 -11.21 -2.83 -16.62
CA ASP A 247 -11.34 -2.61 -15.19
C ASP A 247 -10.00 -2.31 -14.49
N GLY A 248 -8.94 -2.05 -15.27
CA GLY A 248 -7.63 -1.73 -14.74
C GLY A 248 -7.56 -0.33 -14.13
N VAL A 249 -6.60 -0.09 -13.23
CA VAL A 249 -6.36 1.23 -12.63
C VAL A 249 -4.88 1.59 -12.64
N ILE A 250 -4.59 2.89 -12.75
CA ILE A 250 -3.25 3.47 -12.84
C ILE A 250 -3.08 4.53 -11.75
N ASN A 251 -1.95 4.48 -11.02
CA ASN A 251 -1.63 5.46 -9.98
C ASN A 251 -1.09 6.80 -10.54
N ASP A 252 -0.86 7.77 -9.66
CA ASP A 252 -0.46 9.15 -10.02
C ASP A 252 1.05 9.36 -10.15
N ARG A 253 1.89 8.33 -10.01
CA ARG A 253 3.36 8.47 -9.97
C ARG A 253 4.06 8.33 -11.32
N TRP A 254 3.35 8.51 -12.44
CA TRP A 254 3.87 8.50 -13.83
C TRP A 254 4.37 9.87 -14.32
N ARG A 255 4.66 10.78 -13.43
CA ARG A 255 5.06 12.15 -13.77
C ARG A 255 6.29 12.15 -14.69
N GLN A 256 6.29 13.08 -15.66
CA GLN A 256 7.38 13.32 -16.60
C GLN A 256 7.89 14.75 -16.42
N ASN A 257 9.07 14.91 -15.85
CA ASN A 257 9.60 16.21 -15.38
C ASN A 257 9.76 17.26 -16.48
N ALA A 258 10.02 16.85 -17.73
CA ALA A 258 10.34 17.76 -18.82
C ALA A 258 9.13 18.40 -19.54
N LYS A 259 7.93 17.83 -19.41
CA LYS A 259 6.78 18.24 -20.23
C LYS A 259 5.73 19.09 -19.50
N GLY A 260 5.82 19.21 -18.18
CA GLY A 260 4.83 19.95 -17.38
C GLY A 260 3.38 19.43 -17.54
N GLY A 261 2.49 19.89 -16.70
CA GLY A 261 1.06 19.57 -16.79
C GLY A 261 0.66 18.31 -16.01
N THR A 262 -0.66 18.17 -15.82
CA THR A 262 -1.26 17.01 -15.16
C THR A 262 -1.34 15.84 -16.11
N ILE A 263 -0.89 14.68 -15.65
CA ILE A 263 -1.12 13.39 -16.34
C ILE A 263 -2.51 12.83 -15.98
N HIS A 264 -2.97 11.82 -16.73
CA HIS A 264 -4.09 11.00 -16.31
C HIS A 264 -3.64 10.02 -15.22
N TYR A 265 -4.52 9.79 -14.23
CA TYR A 265 -4.41 8.74 -13.22
C TYR A 265 -5.79 8.47 -12.62
N ASP A 266 -5.99 7.26 -12.11
CA ASP A 266 -7.23 6.85 -11.46
C ASP A 266 -7.25 7.20 -9.98
N PHE A 267 -6.11 7.06 -9.30
CA PHE A 267 -5.99 7.29 -7.86
C PHE A 267 -4.68 7.96 -7.47
N ILE A 268 -4.71 8.65 -6.32
CA ILE A 268 -3.56 9.35 -5.71
C ILE A 268 -2.93 8.43 -4.66
N THR A 269 -1.61 8.46 -4.50
CA THR A 269 -0.85 7.57 -3.62
C THR A 269 -0.03 8.33 -2.57
N PRO A 270 -0.65 8.89 -1.49
CA PRO A 270 0.10 9.44 -0.38
C PRO A 270 0.82 8.33 0.40
N GLU A 271 2.08 8.58 0.73
CA GLU A 271 2.94 7.67 1.47
C GLU A 271 3.12 8.16 2.92
N TYR A 272 2.85 7.30 3.89
CA TYR A 272 2.81 7.60 5.34
C TYR A 272 1.96 8.83 5.70
N GLN A 273 1.00 9.20 4.85
CA GLN A 273 0.13 10.36 5.01
C GLN A 273 -1.33 9.99 4.82
N ARG A 274 -2.22 10.76 5.46
CA ARG A 274 -3.68 10.62 5.36
C ARG A 274 -4.32 11.96 5.11
N PHE A 275 -5.43 11.97 4.37
CA PHE A 275 -6.19 13.19 4.17
C PHE A 275 -7.09 13.48 5.38
N LYS A 276 -7.20 14.77 5.74
CA LYS A 276 -8.04 15.22 6.85
C LYS A 276 -9.53 15.31 6.51
N LYS A 277 -9.90 15.27 5.23
CA LYS A 277 -11.27 15.41 4.73
C LYS A 277 -11.58 14.38 3.66
N ILE A 278 -12.86 14.09 3.44
CA ILE A 278 -13.34 13.26 2.34
C ILE A 278 -12.81 13.79 1.01
N LYS A 279 -12.19 12.91 0.23
CA LYS A 279 -11.71 13.23 -1.12
C LYS A 279 -12.69 12.75 -2.18
N LYS A 280 -12.98 13.60 -3.18
CA LYS A 280 -13.76 13.18 -4.36
C LYS A 280 -12.96 12.20 -5.22
N LYS A 281 -11.69 12.52 -5.49
CA LYS A 281 -10.77 11.63 -6.22
C LYS A 281 -10.40 10.44 -5.34
N LYS A 282 -10.42 9.24 -5.92
CA LYS A 282 -9.97 8.03 -5.23
C LYS A 282 -8.50 8.14 -4.85
N TRP A 283 -8.14 7.59 -3.73
CA TRP A 283 -6.78 7.58 -3.23
C TRP A 283 -6.46 6.28 -2.49
N GLU A 284 -5.19 6.00 -2.36
CA GLU A 284 -4.66 4.79 -1.74
C GLU A 284 -3.49 5.18 -0.85
N ALA A 285 -3.66 5.07 0.46
CA ALA A 285 -2.57 5.26 1.41
C ALA A 285 -1.61 4.08 1.35
N THR A 286 -0.31 4.38 1.28
CA THR A 286 0.74 3.36 1.34
C THR A 286 1.59 3.54 2.59
N ARG A 287 1.86 2.45 3.30
CA ARG A 287 2.84 2.38 4.39
C ARG A 287 3.27 0.95 4.67
N GLY A 288 4.42 0.78 5.30
CA GLY A 288 4.86 -0.49 5.89
C GLY A 288 4.12 -0.85 7.18
N ILE A 289 4.05 -2.12 7.52
CA ILE A 289 3.76 -2.55 8.90
C ILE A 289 4.94 -2.11 9.79
N GLY A 290 6.19 -2.27 9.32
CA GLY A 290 7.38 -1.63 9.87
C GLY A 290 7.63 -0.23 9.31
N ASN A 291 8.72 0.40 9.73
CA ASN A 291 9.18 1.68 9.20
C ASN A 291 9.79 1.53 7.79
N SER A 292 10.43 0.40 7.49
CA SER A 292 10.95 0.04 6.17
C SER A 292 9.89 -0.66 5.32
N PHE A 293 9.91 -0.46 4.00
CA PHE A 293 9.10 -1.27 3.08
C PHE A 293 9.76 -2.64 2.83
N GLY A 294 11.05 -2.69 2.50
CA GLY A 294 11.81 -3.94 2.43
C GLY A 294 12.09 -4.49 3.83
N TYR A 295 12.30 -5.81 3.92
CA TYR A 295 12.63 -6.45 5.18
C TYR A 295 13.90 -5.85 5.81
N ASN A 296 13.79 -5.39 7.05
CA ASN A 296 14.89 -4.94 7.88
C ASN A 296 14.94 -5.78 9.17
N LYS A 297 15.93 -6.65 9.29
CA LYS A 297 16.05 -7.58 10.43
C LYS A 297 16.42 -6.91 11.76
N PHE A 298 16.72 -5.61 11.71
CA PHE A 298 17.11 -4.82 12.89
C PHE A 298 15.94 -3.99 13.45
N GLU A 299 14.78 -3.99 12.77
CA GLU A 299 13.55 -3.41 13.33
C GLU A 299 13.15 -4.17 14.59
N THR A 300 12.74 -3.43 15.61
CA THR A 300 12.21 -3.91 16.89
C THR A 300 10.70 -3.69 16.97
N GLU A 301 10.04 -4.15 18.01
CA GLU A 301 8.60 -3.95 18.22
C GLU A 301 8.19 -2.47 18.12
N ASP A 302 9.05 -1.55 18.56
CA ASP A 302 8.79 -0.10 18.50
C ASP A 302 8.80 0.48 17.07
N ASP A 303 9.34 -0.25 16.10
CA ASP A 303 9.37 0.15 14.68
C ASP A 303 8.11 -0.28 13.93
N TYR A 304 7.27 -1.13 14.54
CA TYR A 304 6.08 -1.69 13.90
C TYR A 304 4.80 -1.02 14.41
N ILE A 305 3.84 -0.82 13.48
CA ILE A 305 2.49 -0.41 13.87
C ILE A 305 1.78 -1.57 14.57
N THR A 306 1.09 -1.29 15.67
CA THR A 306 0.24 -2.28 16.34
C THR A 306 -1.02 -2.57 15.51
N SER A 307 -1.65 -3.73 15.73
CA SER A 307 -2.91 -4.06 15.04
C SER A 307 -4.03 -3.08 15.38
N GLU A 308 -4.08 -2.56 16.61
CA GLU A 308 -5.04 -1.54 17.03
C GLU A 308 -4.85 -0.21 16.28
N GLU A 309 -3.62 0.32 16.24
CA GLU A 309 -3.29 1.53 15.47
C GLU A 309 -3.57 1.36 13.98
N LEU A 310 -3.30 0.17 13.44
CA LEU A 310 -3.60 -0.18 12.06
C LEU A 310 -5.11 -0.14 11.78
N ILE A 311 -5.94 -0.70 12.67
CA ILE A 311 -7.40 -0.68 12.55
C ILE A 311 -7.92 0.77 12.61
N HIS A 312 -7.47 1.57 13.58
CA HIS A 312 -7.83 2.99 13.70
C HIS A 312 -7.49 3.78 12.44
N MET A 313 -6.27 3.59 11.92
CA MET A 313 -5.81 4.23 10.70
C MET A 313 -6.62 3.78 9.48
N PHE A 314 -6.91 2.49 9.37
CA PHE A 314 -7.65 1.93 8.24
C PHE A 314 -9.08 2.46 8.17
N VAL A 315 -9.79 2.48 9.30
CA VAL A 315 -11.14 3.03 9.40
C VAL A 315 -11.15 4.52 9.02
N ASP A 316 -10.15 5.28 9.48
CA ASP A 316 -9.97 6.69 9.10
C ASP A 316 -9.78 6.88 7.60
N ILE A 317 -8.95 6.05 6.96
CA ILE A 317 -8.72 6.05 5.51
C ILE A 317 -10.02 5.76 4.75
N VAL A 318 -10.74 4.71 5.14
CA VAL A 318 -11.96 4.26 4.45
C VAL A 318 -13.07 5.30 4.56
N SER A 319 -13.24 5.93 5.74
CA SER A 319 -14.23 6.99 5.96
C SER A 319 -14.01 8.23 5.08
N LYS A 320 -12.81 8.39 4.51
CA LYS A 320 -12.41 9.53 3.66
C LYS A 320 -12.23 9.17 2.19
N ASN A 321 -12.82 8.06 1.73
CA ASN A 321 -12.78 7.55 0.35
C ASN A 321 -11.44 6.91 -0.05
N GLY A 322 -10.60 6.52 0.93
CA GLY A 322 -9.32 5.87 0.68
C GLY A 322 -9.40 4.36 0.55
N ASN A 323 -8.34 3.77 -0.01
CA ASN A 323 -7.92 2.39 0.20
C ASN A 323 -6.63 2.41 1.03
N LEU A 324 -6.33 1.31 1.68
CA LEU A 324 -5.03 1.05 2.28
C LEU A 324 -4.32 -0.02 1.45
N LEU A 325 -3.10 0.29 1.00
CA LEU A 325 -2.14 -0.65 0.46
C LEU A 325 -1.04 -0.83 1.52
N LEU A 326 -1.20 -1.88 2.34
CA LEU A 326 -0.32 -2.16 3.47
C LEU A 326 0.84 -3.02 3.03
N ASN A 327 2.05 -2.54 3.26
CA ASN A 327 3.24 -3.24 2.80
C ASN A 327 3.76 -4.27 3.80
N VAL A 328 4.16 -5.39 3.25
CA VAL A 328 4.99 -6.41 3.89
C VAL A 328 6.36 -6.47 3.23
N GLY A 329 7.39 -6.70 4.03
CA GLY A 329 8.76 -6.96 3.56
C GLY A 329 9.14 -8.42 3.81
N PRO A 330 9.04 -9.31 2.82
CA PRO A 330 9.46 -10.70 3.00
C PRO A 330 10.97 -10.84 3.22
N MET A 331 11.38 -11.84 4.02
CA MET A 331 12.76 -12.30 4.08
C MET A 331 13.21 -12.83 2.72
N ALA A 332 14.51 -13.05 2.52
CA ALA A 332 15.06 -13.48 1.23
C ALA A 332 14.37 -14.75 0.70
N ASN A 333 14.00 -15.69 1.55
CA ASN A 333 13.27 -16.91 1.19
C ASN A 333 11.75 -16.74 1.03
N GLY A 334 11.24 -15.51 0.99
CA GLY A 334 9.82 -15.21 0.82
C GLY A 334 8.95 -15.35 2.06
N THR A 335 9.50 -15.75 3.22
CA THR A 335 8.74 -15.84 4.47
C THR A 335 8.39 -14.45 4.99
N ILE A 336 7.14 -14.23 5.37
CA ILE A 336 6.71 -12.99 6.04
C ILE A 336 7.22 -13.00 7.48
N PRO A 337 7.92 -11.95 7.95
CA PRO A 337 8.40 -11.85 9.33
C PRO A 337 7.27 -12.05 10.35
N LYS A 338 7.56 -12.77 11.43
CA LYS A 338 6.56 -13.18 12.43
C LYS A 338 5.71 -12.01 12.93
N ILE A 339 6.35 -10.89 13.27
CA ILE A 339 5.63 -9.70 13.79
C ILE A 339 4.66 -9.10 12.76
N GLN A 340 5.04 -9.07 11.47
CA GLN A 340 4.17 -8.62 10.39
C GLN A 340 3.02 -9.62 10.17
N MET A 341 3.29 -10.92 10.26
CA MET A 341 2.28 -11.97 10.14
C MET A 341 1.25 -11.87 11.26
N GLU A 342 1.69 -11.71 12.50
CA GLU A 342 0.82 -11.57 13.68
C GLU A 342 -0.07 -10.33 13.56
N CYS A 343 0.48 -9.19 13.16
CA CYS A 343 -0.28 -7.96 12.89
C CYS A 343 -1.38 -8.20 11.83
N LEU A 344 -1.04 -8.87 10.72
CA LEU A 344 -2.01 -9.19 9.65
C LEU A 344 -3.11 -10.14 10.13
N ILE A 345 -2.79 -11.12 10.96
CA ILE A 345 -3.78 -12.08 11.50
C ILE A 345 -4.77 -11.36 12.44
N GLU A 346 -4.27 -10.54 13.36
CA GLU A 346 -5.12 -9.78 14.26
C GLU A 346 -6.01 -8.77 13.52
N PHE A 347 -5.44 -8.07 12.54
CA PHE A 347 -6.19 -7.18 11.66
C PHE A 347 -7.29 -7.93 10.90
N GLY A 348 -6.97 -9.13 10.39
CA GLY A 348 -7.90 -10.00 9.69
C GLY A 348 -9.07 -10.46 10.54
N LYS A 349 -8.83 -10.82 11.82
CA LYS A 349 -9.87 -11.20 12.77
C LYS A 349 -10.88 -10.05 12.99
N TRP A 350 -10.38 -8.83 13.15
CA TRP A 350 -11.27 -7.66 13.27
C TRP A 350 -12.06 -7.43 11.98
N LEU A 351 -11.43 -7.56 10.80
CA LEU A 351 -12.09 -7.41 9.51
C LEU A 351 -13.15 -8.49 9.23
N GLU A 352 -12.96 -9.71 9.70
CA GLU A 352 -13.95 -10.78 9.56
C GLU A 352 -15.30 -10.36 10.17
N VAL A 353 -15.28 -9.77 11.36
CA VAL A 353 -16.47 -9.27 12.07
C VAL A 353 -17.03 -8.01 11.39
N ASN A 354 -16.15 -7.10 10.94
CA ASN A 354 -16.54 -5.75 10.53
C ASN A 354 -16.59 -5.55 9.00
N SER A 355 -16.49 -6.65 8.22
CA SER A 355 -16.36 -6.61 6.75
C SER A 355 -17.48 -5.85 6.04
N GLU A 356 -18.73 -5.96 6.48
CA GLU A 356 -19.87 -5.26 5.88
C GLU A 356 -19.83 -3.73 6.05
N ALA A 357 -19.18 -3.25 7.11
CA ALA A 357 -18.97 -1.83 7.38
C ALA A 357 -17.81 -1.22 6.58
N ILE A 358 -16.98 -2.06 5.97
CA ILE A 358 -15.78 -1.69 5.24
C ILE A 358 -15.97 -1.87 3.74
N TYR A 359 -16.10 -3.12 3.26
CA TYR A 359 -16.12 -3.41 1.83
C TYR A 359 -17.44 -2.97 1.18
N GLY A 360 -17.33 -2.42 -0.04
CA GLY A 360 -18.50 -1.93 -0.77
C GLY A 360 -19.12 -0.65 -0.23
N THR A 361 -18.64 -0.12 0.90
CA THR A 361 -19.15 1.12 1.51
C THR A 361 -18.62 2.37 0.80
N ARG A 362 -19.19 3.52 1.17
CA ARG A 362 -18.77 4.86 0.75
C ARG A 362 -18.66 5.76 1.98
N PRO A 363 -17.91 6.87 1.91
CA PRO A 363 -17.97 7.88 2.96
C PRO A 363 -19.41 8.34 3.19
N TRP A 364 -19.75 8.59 4.44
CA TRP A 364 -20.97 9.32 4.76
C TRP A 364 -20.76 10.82 4.54
N GLU A 365 -21.75 11.66 4.82
CA GLU A 365 -21.64 13.12 4.65
C GLU A 365 -20.55 13.71 5.54
N TYR A 366 -20.38 13.17 6.73
CA TYR A 366 -19.28 13.43 7.65
C TYR A 366 -18.38 12.19 7.72
N ALA A 367 -17.07 12.40 7.60
CA ALA A 367 -16.09 11.33 7.86
C ALA A 367 -15.94 11.07 9.36
N GLU A 368 -16.14 12.10 10.18
CA GLU A 368 -15.75 12.15 11.58
C GLU A 368 -16.86 12.68 12.46
N GLY A 369 -16.89 12.22 13.70
CA GLY A 369 -17.76 12.68 14.78
C GLY A 369 -17.13 12.42 16.14
N LYS A 370 -17.85 12.74 17.21
CA LYS A 370 -17.45 12.48 18.59
C LYS A 370 -18.63 12.11 19.46
N THR A 371 -18.38 11.28 20.47
CA THR A 371 -19.29 11.06 21.57
C THR A 371 -19.16 12.17 22.61
N MET A 372 -20.10 12.22 23.57
CA MET A 372 -20.04 13.17 24.71
C MET A 372 -18.75 12.98 25.53
N ASP A 373 -18.24 11.76 25.62
CA ASP A 373 -17.00 11.41 26.34
C ASP A 373 -15.75 11.56 25.47
N ASN A 374 -15.84 12.29 24.32
CA ASN A 374 -14.76 12.56 23.39
C ASN A 374 -14.18 11.32 22.68
N ILE A 375 -14.88 10.18 22.64
CA ILE A 375 -14.48 9.08 21.78
C ILE A 375 -14.64 9.52 20.33
N GLU A 376 -13.57 9.39 19.53
CA GLU A 376 -13.61 9.70 18.11
C GLU A 376 -14.45 8.69 17.34
N ILE A 377 -15.25 9.17 16.39
CA ILE A 377 -16.09 8.36 15.53
C ILE A 377 -15.64 8.53 14.08
N ARG A 378 -15.67 7.44 13.31
CA ARG A 378 -15.60 7.46 11.85
C ARG A 378 -16.87 6.87 11.27
N TYR A 379 -17.23 7.32 10.05
CA TYR A 379 -18.48 6.91 9.43
C TYR A 379 -18.26 6.34 8.04
N THR A 380 -18.97 5.25 7.74
CA THR A 380 -19.19 4.75 6.38
C THR A 380 -20.66 4.45 6.16
N GLN A 381 -21.06 4.29 4.90
CA GLN A 381 -22.46 3.99 4.56
C GLN A 381 -22.59 3.03 3.38
N THR A 382 -23.73 2.34 3.39
CA THR A 382 -24.33 1.71 2.21
C THR A 382 -25.59 2.46 1.81
N GLN A 383 -26.37 1.92 0.88
CA GLN A 383 -27.69 2.48 0.59
C GLN A 383 -28.66 2.34 1.76
N GLU A 384 -28.52 1.28 2.56
CA GLU A 384 -29.46 0.88 3.61
C GLU A 384 -29.01 1.26 5.03
N ALA A 385 -27.71 1.27 5.27
CA ALA A 385 -27.14 1.39 6.62
C ALA A 385 -26.10 2.51 6.76
N LEU A 386 -26.06 3.11 7.94
CA LEU A 386 -24.94 3.90 8.45
C LEU A 386 -24.11 3.02 9.38
N TYR A 387 -22.79 3.05 9.22
CA TYR A 387 -21.84 2.42 10.13
C TYR A 387 -21.04 3.48 10.87
N MET A 388 -20.92 3.31 12.19
CA MET A 388 -20.16 4.19 13.09
C MET A 388 -19.07 3.37 13.77
N PHE A 389 -17.82 3.79 13.62
CA PHE A 389 -16.66 3.17 14.25
C PHE A 389 -16.21 4.05 15.42
N LEU A 390 -16.33 3.55 16.63
CA LEU A 390 -15.83 4.21 17.84
C LEU A 390 -14.40 3.76 18.10
N LEU A 391 -13.46 4.70 18.04
CA LEU A 391 -12.01 4.44 18.04
C LEU A 391 -11.38 4.34 19.43
N ASN A 392 -12.14 4.00 20.44
CA ASN A 392 -11.64 3.77 21.80
C ASN A 392 -12.65 2.95 22.60
N GLN A 393 -12.21 2.47 23.76
CA GLN A 393 -13.03 1.71 24.69
C GLN A 393 -14.24 2.52 25.18
N ILE A 394 -15.39 1.88 25.19
CA ILE A 394 -16.63 2.43 25.72
C ILE A 394 -16.58 2.29 27.24
N LYS A 395 -16.79 3.40 27.94
CA LYS A 395 -16.84 3.44 29.40
C LYS A 395 -18.29 3.71 29.85
N GLY A 396 -18.82 2.83 30.69
CA GLY A 396 -20.19 2.96 31.23
C GLY A 396 -21.24 2.22 30.40
N ASP A 397 -22.51 2.48 30.74
CA ASP A 397 -23.69 1.77 30.24
C ASP A 397 -24.39 2.47 29.06
N GLN A 398 -23.84 3.57 28.56
CA GLN A 398 -24.39 4.31 27.42
C GLN A 398 -23.33 5.07 26.63
N VAL A 399 -23.61 5.29 25.35
CA VAL A 399 -22.85 6.16 24.46
C VAL A 399 -23.77 7.26 23.95
N ILE A 400 -23.35 8.52 24.05
CA ILE A 400 -24.11 9.68 23.57
C ILE A 400 -23.39 10.27 22.37
N ILE A 401 -24.07 10.27 21.22
CA ILE A 401 -23.54 10.76 19.94
C ILE A 401 -24.18 12.09 19.61
N TYR A 402 -23.34 13.12 19.43
CA TYR A 402 -23.80 14.45 19.09
C TYR A 402 -24.38 14.54 17.68
N SER A 403 -25.45 15.32 17.53
CA SER A 403 -26.00 15.75 16.24
C SER A 403 -26.27 14.57 15.27
N LEU A 404 -26.75 13.45 15.80
CA LEU A 404 -27.19 12.30 15.01
C LEU A 404 -28.65 11.99 15.33
N LYS A 405 -29.52 12.25 14.34
CA LYS A 405 -30.93 11.86 14.41
C LYS A 405 -31.17 10.58 13.62
N ILE A 406 -31.91 9.66 14.24
CA ILE A 406 -32.35 8.42 13.57
C ILE A 406 -33.89 8.30 13.62
N GLU A 407 -34.45 7.47 12.76
CA GLU A 407 -35.89 7.25 12.70
C GLU A 407 -36.38 6.42 13.92
N LYS A 408 -37.62 6.62 14.32
CA LYS A 408 -38.22 5.92 15.52
C LYS A 408 -38.19 4.39 15.42
N ASN A 409 -38.20 3.86 14.17
CA ASN A 409 -38.14 2.43 13.89
C ASN A 409 -36.74 1.92 13.57
N SER A 410 -35.71 2.76 13.76
CA SER A 410 -34.34 2.35 13.49
C SER A 410 -33.90 1.22 14.43
N LYS A 411 -33.13 0.30 13.86
CA LYS A 411 -32.41 -0.73 14.62
C LYS A 411 -30.94 -0.32 14.75
N VAL A 412 -30.41 -0.43 15.98
CA VAL A 412 -29.01 -0.19 16.27
C VAL A 412 -28.39 -1.51 16.73
N GLN A 413 -27.25 -1.91 16.15
CA GLN A 413 -26.55 -3.16 16.49
C GLN A 413 -25.05 -2.87 16.58
N ILE A 414 -24.33 -3.62 17.42
CA ILE A 414 -22.88 -3.74 17.34
C ILE A 414 -22.55 -4.94 16.45
N LEU A 415 -21.67 -4.77 15.48
CA LEU A 415 -21.23 -5.88 14.64
C LEU A 415 -20.52 -6.93 15.49
N GLY A 416 -20.77 -8.20 15.20
CA GLY A 416 -20.32 -9.34 16.01
C GLY A 416 -21.31 -9.72 17.13
N GLN A 417 -22.38 -8.94 17.36
CA GLN A 417 -23.43 -9.27 18.33
C GLN A 417 -24.77 -9.48 17.61
N GLU A 418 -25.56 -10.46 18.09
CA GLU A 418 -26.86 -10.80 17.48
C GLU A 418 -28.00 -9.84 17.88
N LYS A 419 -27.92 -9.27 19.07
CA LYS A 419 -29.01 -8.46 19.63
C LYS A 419 -28.96 -7.00 19.19
N SER A 420 -30.10 -6.44 18.87
CA SER A 420 -30.28 -5.00 18.73
C SER A 420 -30.14 -4.33 20.10
N LEU A 421 -29.55 -3.14 20.09
CA LEU A 421 -29.38 -2.32 21.27
C LEU A 421 -30.61 -1.42 21.49
N ASP A 422 -30.94 -1.15 22.76
CA ASP A 422 -31.88 -0.10 23.13
C ASP A 422 -31.24 1.26 22.89
N TRP A 423 -32.05 2.21 22.44
CA TRP A 423 -31.61 3.57 22.20
C TRP A 423 -32.73 4.57 22.41
N ARG A 424 -32.37 5.83 22.60
CA ARG A 424 -33.34 6.91 22.72
C ARG A 424 -32.82 8.18 22.03
N GLN A 425 -33.71 8.97 21.45
CA GLN A 425 -33.42 10.27 20.88
C GLN A 425 -33.71 11.36 21.90
N GLU A 426 -32.71 12.19 22.22
CA GLU A 426 -32.86 13.40 23.05
C GLU A 426 -32.43 14.63 22.24
N GLY A 427 -33.42 15.38 21.74
CA GLY A 427 -33.15 16.49 20.82
C GLY A 427 -32.42 16.05 19.59
N GLU A 428 -31.21 16.58 19.38
CA GLU A 428 -30.33 16.21 18.28
C GLU A 428 -29.39 15.04 18.60
N ASN A 429 -29.38 14.56 19.87
CA ASN A 429 -28.41 13.56 20.28
C ASN A 429 -29.03 12.16 20.31
N LEU A 430 -28.26 11.19 19.85
CA LEU A 430 -28.59 9.77 19.96
C LEU A 430 -27.90 9.17 21.17
N ILE A 431 -28.70 8.54 22.04
CA ILE A 431 -28.22 7.80 23.21
C ILE A 431 -28.41 6.33 22.92
N ILE A 432 -27.34 5.56 23.00
CA ILE A 432 -27.34 4.11 22.82
C ILE A 432 -26.95 3.45 24.13
N PHE A 433 -27.76 2.49 24.60
CA PHE A 433 -27.50 1.74 25.83
C PHE A 433 -26.58 0.54 25.52
N ILE A 434 -25.54 0.41 26.32
CA ILE A 434 -24.49 -0.61 26.12
C ILE A 434 -24.74 -1.76 27.11
N PRO A 435 -24.69 -3.01 26.64
CA PRO A 435 -24.86 -4.17 27.52
C PRO A 435 -23.65 -4.35 28.47
N GLU A 436 -23.91 -4.84 29.69
CA GLU A 436 -22.89 -5.04 30.73
C GLU A 436 -21.75 -5.98 30.32
N ASN A 437 -22.00 -6.93 29.41
CA ASN A 437 -21.03 -7.95 28.96
C ASN A 437 -20.56 -7.69 27.52
N LEU A 438 -20.19 -6.44 27.19
CA LEU A 438 -19.59 -6.12 25.90
C LEU A 438 -18.15 -6.62 25.88
N GLU A 439 -17.80 -7.46 24.90
CA GLU A 439 -16.41 -7.87 24.67
C GLU A 439 -15.55 -6.67 24.25
N ASP A 440 -14.30 -6.67 24.68
CA ASP A 440 -13.35 -5.61 24.32
C ASP A 440 -12.90 -5.76 22.86
N PHE A 441 -13.10 -4.71 22.08
CA PHE A 441 -12.63 -4.61 20.69
C PHE A 441 -11.77 -3.35 20.51
N PRO A 442 -10.76 -3.39 19.65
CA PRO A 442 -9.97 -2.20 19.31
C PRO A 442 -10.82 -1.04 18.77
N VAL A 443 -11.89 -1.38 18.04
CA VAL A 443 -12.87 -0.46 17.47
C VAL A 443 -14.24 -1.13 17.52
N TYR A 444 -15.21 -0.48 18.12
CA TYR A 444 -16.61 -0.92 18.13
C TYR A 444 -17.33 -0.37 16.89
N THR A 445 -17.96 -1.24 16.13
CA THR A 445 -18.71 -0.83 14.94
C THR A 445 -20.20 -0.95 15.17
N PHE A 446 -20.89 0.19 15.17
CA PHE A 446 -22.34 0.25 15.28
C PHE A 446 -22.95 0.34 13.89
N LYS A 447 -24.01 -0.43 13.65
CA LYS A 447 -24.82 -0.43 12.44
C LYS A 447 -26.20 0.16 12.75
N ILE A 448 -26.64 1.13 11.95
CA ILE A 448 -27.96 1.76 12.05
C ILE A 448 -28.72 1.51 10.78
N ILE A 449 -29.92 0.93 10.88
CA ILE A 449 -30.85 0.66 9.77
C ILE A 449 -32.25 1.17 10.15
N PRO A 450 -32.96 1.92 9.28
CA PRO A 450 -32.47 2.46 7.99
C PRO A 450 -31.39 3.52 8.19
N LYS A 451 -30.61 3.75 7.14
CA LYS A 451 -29.62 4.83 7.14
C LYS A 451 -30.30 6.16 7.45
N PRO A 452 -29.82 6.91 8.48
CA PRO A 452 -30.38 8.22 8.80
C PRO A 452 -30.39 9.15 7.59
N ARG A 453 -31.50 9.86 7.40
CA ARG A 453 -31.58 10.96 6.44
C ARG A 453 -31.06 12.22 7.12
N TYR A 454 -30.36 13.01 6.37
CA TYR A 454 -29.93 14.32 6.81
C TYR A 454 -31.11 15.28 6.88
N PHE A 455 -31.20 16.03 7.97
CA PHE A 455 -32.18 17.12 8.11
C PHE A 455 -31.46 18.47 8.14
#